data_028ec41845eb6f3eb0dda8ce40d77784
#
_entry.id   028ec41845eb6f3eb0dda8ce40d77784
#
_cell.length_a   1.000
_cell.length_b   1.000
_cell.length_c   1.000
_cell.angle_alpha   90.00
_cell.angle_beta   90.00
_cell.angle_gamma   90.00
#
_symmetry.space_group_name_H-M   'P 1'
#
loop_
_entity.id
_entity.type
_entity.pdbx_description
1 polymer ?
#
loop_
_entity_poly.entity_id
_entity_poly.type
_entity_poly.pdbx_seq_one_letter_code
_entity_poly.pdbx_strand_id
1 'polypeptide(L)'
;MKRTLVLLFTLIVCVSLIGAAEIKLDVQEHTLSNGLRILMIPKAGVPRVVCHIYYKVGSINERPGITGLAHLHEHMMFKGTEIMGVSDFEKHTAIDQKLDAVMNEIFREMFWTADGGDQDKIARLQKEYDELVKSEKQYIIKDALWTLYMKNGGTGLNASTGNESTGYYVTLPSNKVELQMLLESDRMAHAYFREFYSEKDVVMEERRLSENRPGFYFSEQVNAAFYSASPYHWGVIGWMDDLRKVTKSDLVEFNKSYYVPNNAVAIYVGDFDPENIVAMAEKYFGRIPKGPDVEPIRTYEPPQYSEKRMYGTGPAPTSIQMMFHAPYAGQDDSAALSVLASILGSGGGGGGRFRGGGGGGGTGRLYKSLVQEKQLAVSVSASSRAMWYVGAFQFRATPRQDKNVSPEDLEKALWEEIEKVKQDGVTSEEIQKVQNQVEARFIRSLSSTAGLARTLGRAALHRGWRTV
;
A
#
# COMPACT_ATOMS: atom_id res chain seq x y z
N MET A 1 72.06 26.39 21.82
CA MET A 1 70.76 27.09 21.53
C MET A 1 70.34 26.74 20.12
N LYS A 2 69.56 25.75 19.96
CA LYS A 2 69.04 25.36 18.66
C LYS A 2 67.49 25.55 18.70
N ARG A 3 67.02 26.53 17.91
CA ARG A 3 65.54 26.71 17.68
C ARG A 3 65.10 25.75 16.60
N THR A 4 64.31 24.82 16.95
CA THR A 4 63.64 23.89 16.04
C THR A 4 62.35 24.55 15.54
N LEU A 5 62.31 24.84 14.25
CA LEU A 5 61.12 25.37 13.53
C LEU A 5 60.18 24.22 13.28
N VAL A 6 59.03 24.22 13.92
CA VAL A 6 57.94 23.27 13.63
C VAL A 6 57.07 23.91 12.54
N LEU A 7 57.21 23.41 11.31
CA LEU A 7 56.29 23.71 10.22
C LEU A 7 55.01 22.94 10.41
N LEU A 8 53.97 23.64 10.83
CA LEU A 8 52.60 23.11 10.87
C LEU A 8 52.05 23.12 9.44
N PHE A 9 52.05 21.95 8.81
CA PHE A 9 51.40 21.75 7.53
C PHE A 9 49.89 21.64 7.78
N THR A 10 49.19 22.76 7.69
CA THR A 10 47.73 22.78 7.69
C THR A 10 47.24 22.31 6.34
N LEU A 11 46.96 21.01 6.23
CA LEU A 11 46.28 20.45 5.06
C LEU A 11 44.84 20.92 5.12
N ILE A 12 44.52 22.01 4.44
CA ILE A 12 43.14 22.42 4.16
C ILE A 12 42.62 21.43 3.14
N VAL A 13 41.96 20.37 3.63
CA VAL A 13 41.09 19.54 2.80
C VAL A 13 39.90 20.42 2.46
N CYS A 14 39.95 21.06 1.31
CA CYS A 14 38.74 21.56 0.65
C CYS A 14 37.90 20.35 0.27
N VAL A 15 37.09 19.87 1.21
CA VAL A 15 35.89 19.08 0.87
C VAL A 15 35.00 20.06 0.10
N SER A 16 35.10 20.03 -1.22
CA SER A 16 34.10 20.60 -2.09
C SER A 16 32.81 19.86 -1.74
N LEU A 17 32.03 20.43 -0.83
CA LEU A 17 30.61 20.22 -0.73
C LEU A 17 30.03 20.59 -2.10
N ILE A 18 30.04 19.67 -3.03
CA ILE A 18 29.10 19.70 -4.14
C ILE A 18 27.76 19.51 -3.42
N GLY A 19 27.16 20.64 -3.04
CA GLY A 19 25.84 20.65 -2.46
C GLY A 19 24.95 19.95 -3.46
N ALA A 20 24.41 18.80 -3.07
CA ALA A 20 23.28 18.24 -3.78
C ALA A 20 22.29 19.40 -3.95
N ALA A 21 21.96 19.74 -5.19
CA ALA A 21 21.01 20.81 -5.45
C ALA A 21 19.73 20.44 -4.69
N GLU A 22 19.41 21.22 -3.67
CA GLU A 22 18.22 21.00 -2.86
C GLU A 22 17.01 21.13 -3.80
N ILE A 23 16.39 19.99 -4.15
CA ILE A 23 15.21 19.99 -4.99
C ILE A 23 14.06 20.48 -4.12
N LYS A 24 13.82 21.78 -4.17
CA LYS A 24 12.70 22.39 -3.46
C LYS A 24 11.42 22.25 -4.31
N LEU A 25 10.49 21.44 -3.82
CA LEU A 25 9.15 21.37 -4.41
C LEU A 25 8.33 22.56 -3.90
N ASP A 26 7.73 23.33 -4.81
CA ASP A 26 6.80 24.40 -4.46
C ASP A 26 5.43 23.77 -4.13
N VAL A 27 5.33 23.24 -2.91
CA VAL A 27 4.11 22.62 -2.40
C VAL A 27 3.31 23.64 -1.62
N GLN A 28 2.11 23.94 -2.09
CA GLN A 28 1.14 24.75 -1.36
C GLN A 28 0.22 23.83 -0.55
N GLU A 29 0.01 24.17 0.72
CA GLU A 29 -0.84 23.43 1.63
C GLU A 29 -1.99 24.30 2.13
N HIS A 30 -3.20 23.75 2.07
CA HIS A 30 -4.40 24.34 2.67
C HIS A 30 -5.12 23.26 3.48
N THR A 31 -5.66 23.63 4.64
CA THR A 31 -6.43 22.70 5.48
C THR A 31 -7.82 23.28 5.70
N LEU A 32 -8.85 22.54 5.31
CA LEU A 32 -10.24 22.91 5.53
C LEU A 32 -10.61 22.84 7.02
N SER A 33 -11.66 23.55 7.41
CA SER A 33 -12.14 23.57 8.80
C SER A 33 -12.50 22.19 9.36
N ASN A 34 -12.88 21.25 8.49
CA ASN A 34 -13.19 19.87 8.87
C ASN A 34 -11.95 18.96 8.94
N GLY A 35 -10.74 19.50 8.73
CA GLY A 35 -9.47 18.79 8.85
C GLY A 35 -8.96 18.15 7.56
N LEU A 36 -9.69 18.22 6.43
CA LEU A 36 -9.14 17.73 5.15
C LEU A 36 -7.94 18.59 4.73
N ARG A 37 -6.81 17.94 4.50
CA ARG A 37 -5.61 18.60 4.00
C ARG A 37 -5.55 18.52 2.49
N ILE A 38 -5.20 19.65 1.86
CA ILE A 38 -5.07 19.79 0.42
C ILE A 38 -3.63 20.17 0.11
N LEU A 39 -2.96 19.37 -0.68
CA LEU A 39 -1.60 19.63 -1.15
C LEU A 39 -1.62 19.90 -2.64
N MET A 40 -0.99 20.96 -3.07
CA MET A 40 -1.04 21.46 -4.43
C MET A 40 0.36 21.72 -4.97
N ILE A 41 0.62 21.27 -6.20
CA ILE A 41 1.80 21.65 -6.98
C ILE A 41 1.32 22.16 -8.33
N PRO A 42 1.17 23.49 -8.49
CA PRO A 42 0.83 24.06 -9.77
C PRO A 42 1.98 23.87 -10.77
N LYS A 43 1.66 23.36 -11.95
CA LYS A 43 2.64 23.09 -13.00
C LYS A 43 2.02 23.41 -14.36
N ALA A 44 2.26 24.62 -14.83
CA ALA A 44 1.78 25.07 -16.12
C ALA A 44 2.39 24.31 -17.30
N GLY A 45 1.70 24.31 -18.43
CA GLY A 45 2.22 23.80 -19.70
C GLY A 45 1.42 22.67 -20.34
N VAL A 46 0.91 21.72 -19.57
CA VAL A 46 0.02 20.68 -20.08
C VAL A 46 -1.32 20.80 -19.37
N PRO A 47 -2.44 21.07 -20.06
CA PRO A 47 -3.74 21.36 -19.43
C PRO A 47 -4.38 20.10 -18.82
N ARG A 48 -3.67 19.51 -17.86
CA ARG A 48 -4.07 18.30 -17.12
C ARG A 48 -3.73 18.43 -15.64
N VAL A 49 -4.56 17.83 -14.81
CA VAL A 49 -4.36 17.75 -13.37
C VAL A 49 -4.46 16.28 -12.93
N VAL A 50 -3.45 15.84 -12.21
CA VAL A 50 -3.49 14.59 -11.47
C VAL A 50 -4.13 14.85 -10.12
N CYS A 51 -5.23 14.17 -9.85
CA CYS A 51 -6.01 14.27 -8.63
C CYS A 51 -5.89 12.97 -7.84
N HIS A 52 -5.44 13.05 -6.60
CA HIS A 52 -5.41 11.92 -5.67
C HIS A 52 -6.16 12.26 -4.39
N ILE A 53 -6.84 11.28 -3.81
CA ILE A 53 -7.30 11.33 -2.42
C ILE A 53 -6.77 10.10 -1.71
N TYR A 54 -6.07 10.31 -0.61
CA TYR A 54 -5.57 9.26 0.26
C TYR A 54 -6.27 9.32 1.60
N TYR A 55 -6.64 8.15 2.10
CA TYR A 55 -7.12 7.94 3.46
C TYR A 55 -6.06 7.18 4.25
N LYS A 56 -5.81 7.60 5.50
CA LYS A 56 -4.87 6.92 6.41
C LYS A 56 -5.54 5.69 7.02
N VAL A 57 -5.86 4.73 6.18
CA VAL A 57 -6.53 3.48 6.53
C VAL A 57 -6.13 2.38 5.57
N GLY A 58 -5.81 1.22 6.11
CA GLY A 58 -5.46 0.03 5.35
C GLY A 58 -5.64 -1.22 6.19
N SER A 59 -5.02 -2.31 5.82
CA SER A 59 -5.21 -3.59 6.51
C SER A 59 -4.79 -3.59 7.98
N ILE A 60 -3.92 -2.66 8.42
CA ILE A 60 -3.56 -2.53 9.84
C ILE A 60 -4.70 -2.03 10.73
N ASN A 61 -5.73 -1.42 10.14
CA ASN A 61 -6.90 -0.92 10.86
C ASN A 61 -8.00 -1.98 10.99
N GLU A 62 -7.76 -3.16 10.45
CA GLU A 62 -8.63 -4.32 10.58
C GLU A 62 -8.35 -5.06 11.89
N ARG A 63 -9.18 -6.04 12.19
CA ARG A 63 -9.01 -6.99 13.29
C ARG A 63 -9.36 -8.40 12.82
N PRO A 64 -8.93 -9.45 13.53
CA PRO A 64 -9.42 -10.81 13.26
C PRO A 64 -10.95 -10.84 13.18
N GLY A 65 -11.47 -11.53 12.18
CA GLY A 65 -12.89 -11.60 11.84
C GLY A 65 -13.32 -10.65 10.73
N ILE A 66 -12.53 -9.61 10.41
CA ILE A 66 -12.81 -8.66 9.34
C ILE A 66 -11.57 -8.37 8.48
N THR A 67 -10.60 -9.27 8.43
CA THR A 67 -9.40 -9.07 7.58
C THR A 67 -9.79 -9.07 6.11
N GLY A 68 -9.18 -8.19 5.32
CA GLY A 68 -9.53 -7.94 3.91
C GLY A 68 -10.61 -6.88 3.70
N LEU A 69 -11.19 -6.34 4.79
CA LEU A 69 -12.26 -5.34 4.72
C LEU A 69 -11.80 -4.03 4.09
N ALA A 70 -10.56 -3.60 4.35
CA ALA A 70 -10.01 -2.38 3.74
C ALA A 70 -9.93 -2.50 2.21
N HIS A 71 -9.56 -3.67 1.69
CA HIS A 71 -9.51 -3.93 0.26
C HIS A 71 -10.93 -4.07 -0.34
N LEU A 72 -11.82 -4.78 0.34
CA LEU A 72 -13.21 -4.84 -0.08
C LEU A 72 -13.85 -3.44 -0.10
N HIS A 73 -13.53 -2.59 0.88
CA HIS A 73 -14.02 -1.22 0.91
C HIS A 73 -13.50 -0.40 -0.29
N GLU A 74 -12.25 -0.61 -0.71
CA GLU A 74 -11.74 0.02 -1.94
C GLU A 74 -12.63 -0.28 -3.14
N HIS A 75 -12.99 -1.56 -3.35
CA HIS A 75 -13.89 -1.99 -4.41
C HIS A 75 -15.28 -1.35 -4.29
N MET A 76 -15.82 -1.33 -3.07
CA MET A 76 -17.15 -0.80 -2.81
C MET A 76 -17.27 0.71 -3.06
N MET A 77 -16.18 1.45 -2.94
CA MET A 77 -16.15 2.87 -3.27
C MET A 77 -16.38 3.17 -4.76
N PHE A 78 -16.27 2.20 -5.65
CA PHE A 78 -16.62 2.35 -7.07
C PHE A 78 -18.10 2.09 -7.37
N LYS A 79 -18.87 1.60 -6.40
CA LYS A 79 -20.29 1.26 -6.58
C LYS A 79 -21.23 2.48 -6.58
N GLY A 80 -20.71 3.65 -6.19
CA GLY A 80 -21.42 4.93 -6.27
C GLY A 80 -21.95 5.40 -4.93
N THR A 81 -22.95 6.28 -5.00
CA THR A 81 -23.52 7.00 -3.86
C THR A 81 -25.03 6.92 -3.88
N GLU A 82 -25.71 7.64 -2.98
CA GLU A 82 -27.16 7.73 -2.98
C GLU A 82 -27.74 8.29 -4.28
N ILE A 83 -26.98 9.13 -5.00
CA ILE A 83 -27.40 9.77 -6.26
C ILE A 83 -26.65 9.27 -7.50
N MET A 84 -25.48 8.67 -7.34
CA MET A 84 -24.68 8.16 -8.43
C MET A 84 -24.72 6.64 -8.48
N GLY A 85 -24.95 6.07 -9.66
CA GLY A 85 -24.98 4.62 -9.87
C GLY A 85 -26.35 3.98 -9.57
N VAL A 86 -27.39 4.77 -9.42
CA VAL A 86 -28.76 4.31 -9.17
C VAL A 86 -29.77 5.17 -9.95
N SER A 87 -30.83 4.57 -10.44
CA SER A 87 -31.92 5.25 -11.15
C SER A 87 -33.07 5.66 -10.23
N ASP A 88 -33.30 4.92 -9.15
CA ASP A 88 -34.33 5.17 -8.12
C ASP A 88 -33.79 4.65 -6.78
N PHE A 89 -33.29 5.57 -5.95
CA PHE A 89 -32.62 5.23 -4.70
C PHE A 89 -33.58 4.63 -3.66
N GLU A 90 -34.80 5.14 -3.56
CA GLU A 90 -35.78 4.67 -2.58
C GLU A 90 -36.16 3.19 -2.85
N LYS A 91 -36.49 2.88 -4.11
CA LYS A 91 -36.82 1.50 -4.50
C LYS A 91 -35.63 0.57 -4.38
N HIS A 92 -34.43 1.03 -4.77
CA HIS A 92 -33.22 0.28 -4.60
C HIS A 92 -32.98 -0.06 -3.11
N THR A 93 -33.03 0.94 -2.23
CA THR A 93 -32.76 0.78 -0.80
C THR A 93 -33.76 -0.18 -0.14
N ALA A 94 -35.03 -0.15 -0.54
CA ALA A 94 -36.03 -1.07 -0.03
C ALA A 94 -35.77 -2.57 -0.40
N ILE A 95 -35.15 -2.82 -1.55
CA ILE A 95 -34.69 -4.14 -1.97
C ILE A 95 -33.41 -4.54 -1.25
N ASP A 96 -32.43 -3.64 -1.19
CA ASP A 96 -31.13 -3.83 -0.57
C ASP A 96 -31.25 -4.19 0.93
N GLN A 97 -32.18 -3.54 1.67
CA GLN A 97 -32.49 -3.91 3.06
C GLN A 97 -33.04 -5.34 3.20
N LYS A 98 -33.83 -5.80 2.24
CA LYS A 98 -34.31 -7.20 2.23
C LYS A 98 -33.15 -8.16 1.91
N LEU A 99 -32.30 -7.82 0.96
CA LEU A 99 -31.08 -8.58 0.67
C LEU A 99 -30.20 -8.74 1.92
N ASP A 100 -29.98 -7.65 2.66
CA ASP A 100 -29.22 -7.69 3.91
C ASP A 100 -29.89 -8.60 4.95
N ALA A 101 -31.21 -8.56 5.09
CA ALA A 101 -31.93 -9.39 6.03
C ALA A 101 -31.82 -10.88 5.67
N VAL A 102 -32.03 -11.23 4.40
CA VAL A 102 -31.93 -12.61 3.90
C VAL A 102 -30.52 -13.15 4.06
N MET A 103 -29.50 -12.36 3.69
CA MET A 103 -28.10 -12.78 3.81
C MET A 103 -27.66 -12.94 5.27
N ASN A 104 -28.11 -12.07 6.17
CA ASN A 104 -27.85 -12.21 7.60
C ASN A 104 -28.46 -13.50 8.17
N GLU A 105 -29.61 -13.92 7.66
CA GLU A 105 -30.22 -15.18 8.07
C GLU A 105 -29.48 -16.39 7.51
N ILE A 106 -29.06 -16.35 6.23
CA ILE A 106 -28.19 -17.36 5.64
C ILE A 106 -26.88 -17.49 6.45
N PHE A 107 -26.23 -16.38 6.79
CA PHE A 107 -24.99 -16.41 7.58
C PHE A 107 -25.21 -16.98 8.99
N ARG A 108 -26.33 -16.66 9.62
CA ARG A 108 -26.67 -17.23 10.93
C ARG A 108 -26.78 -18.75 10.85
N GLU A 109 -27.49 -19.28 9.86
CA GLU A 109 -27.59 -20.72 9.66
C GLU A 109 -26.22 -21.35 9.36
N MET A 110 -25.46 -20.81 8.41
CA MET A 110 -24.22 -21.41 7.96
C MET A 110 -23.10 -21.39 9.00
N PHE A 111 -23.00 -20.33 9.81
CA PHE A 111 -21.81 -20.10 10.63
C PHE A 111 -22.06 -20.11 12.14
N TRP A 112 -23.29 -19.93 12.61
CA TRP A 112 -23.61 -19.84 14.03
C TRP A 112 -24.57 -20.88 14.52
N THR A 113 -25.06 -21.74 13.64
CA THR A 113 -25.90 -22.89 13.99
C THR A 113 -25.04 -24.15 13.99
N ALA A 114 -25.28 -25.04 14.96
CA ALA A 114 -24.62 -26.34 15.01
C ALA A 114 -24.89 -27.13 13.73
N ASP A 115 -23.96 -27.97 13.33
CA ASP A 115 -24.05 -28.85 12.16
C ASP A 115 -24.32 -28.15 10.82
N GLY A 116 -23.95 -26.84 10.72
CA GLY A 116 -24.09 -26.08 9.48
C GLY A 116 -25.50 -25.62 9.14
N GLY A 117 -26.42 -25.68 10.11
CA GLY A 117 -27.77 -25.17 10.00
C GLY A 117 -28.73 -26.00 9.16
N ASP A 118 -29.96 -25.50 9.01
CA ASP A 118 -31.01 -26.10 8.20
C ASP A 118 -30.73 -25.86 6.71
N GLN A 119 -30.31 -26.90 6.00
CA GLN A 119 -29.95 -26.83 4.57
C GLN A 119 -31.16 -26.51 3.67
N ASP A 120 -32.37 -26.98 4.03
CA ASP A 120 -33.57 -26.66 3.27
C ASP A 120 -33.98 -25.19 3.45
N LYS A 121 -33.77 -24.66 4.65
CA LYS A 121 -33.96 -23.24 4.93
C LYS A 121 -32.94 -22.39 4.16
N ILE A 122 -31.65 -22.76 4.18
CA ILE A 122 -30.59 -22.08 3.41
C ILE A 122 -30.94 -22.08 1.93
N ALA A 123 -31.34 -23.19 1.35
CA ALA A 123 -31.70 -23.28 -0.07
C ALA A 123 -32.91 -22.38 -0.44
N ARG A 124 -33.92 -22.28 0.44
CA ARG A 124 -35.02 -21.34 0.24
C ARG A 124 -34.62 -19.89 0.29
N LEU A 125 -33.79 -19.52 1.28
CA LEU A 125 -33.28 -18.18 1.44
C LEU A 125 -32.35 -17.79 0.27
N GLN A 126 -31.56 -18.74 -0.23
CA GLN A 126 -30.73 -18.50 -1.41
C GLN A 126 -31.56 -18.20 -2.65
N LYS A 127 -32.68 -18.90 -2.85
CA LYS A 127 -33.60 -18.60 -3.95
C LYS A 127 -34.23 -17.21 -3.81
N GLU A 128 -34.63 -16.83 -2.61
CA GLU A 128 -35.17 -15.50 -2.32
C GLU A 128 -34.10 -14.42 -2.59
N TYR A 129 -32.88 -14.65 -2.15
CA TYR A 129 -31.72 -13.77 -2.45
C TYR A 129 -31.56 -13.58 -3.96
N ASP A 130 -31.56 -14.66 -4.76
CA ASP A 130 -31.38 -14.59 -6.21
C ASP A 130 -32.49 -13.78 -6.91
N GLU A 131 -33.73 -13.88 -6.41
CA GLU A 131 -34.88 -13.10 -6.91
C GLU A 131 -34.73 -11.61 -6.54
N LEU A 132 -34.27 -11.28 -5.33
CA LEU A 132 -34.03 -9.93 -4.89
C LEU A 132 -32.88 -9.27 -5.67
N VAL A 133 -31.78 -9.98 -5.93
CA VAL A 133 -30.69 -9.52 -6.78
C VAL A 133 -31.13 -9.18 -8.19
N LYS A 134 -32.04 -9.99 -8.79
CA LYS A 134 -32.62 -9.67 -10.09
C LYS A 134 -33.45 -8.39 -10.06
N SER A 135 -34.20 -8.18 -8.98
CA SER A 135 -34.99 -6.98 -8.78
C SER A 135 -34.14 -5.74 -8.54
N GLU A 136 -33.06 -5.86 -7.77
CA GLU A 136 -32.12 -4.79 -7.49
C GLU A 136 -31.45 -4.28 -8.77
N LYS A 137 -31.02 -5.19 -9.65
CA LYS A 137 -30.31 -4.86 -10.91
C LYS A 137 -31.09 -3.90 -11.82
N GLN A 138 -32.40 -3.81 -11.71
CA GLN A 138 -33.23 -2.89 -12.50
C GLN A 138 -32.98 -1.42 -12.16
N TYR A 139 -32.48 -1.14 -10.96
CA TYR A 139 -32.24 0.21 -10.46
C TYR A 139 -30.75 0.59 -10.49
N ILE A 140 -29.85 -0.35 -10.78
CA ILE A 140 -28.41 -0.12 -10.81
C ILE A 140 -27.97 0.44 -12.16
N ILE A 141 -27.26 1.56 -12.14
CA ILE A 141 -26.54 2.10 -13.28
C ILE A 141 -25.07 1.67 -13.13
N LYS A 142 -24.69 0.63 -13.89
CA LYS A 142 -23.35 0.06 -13.82
C LYS A 142 -22.27 1.05 -14.22
N ASP A 143 -21.13 0.95 -13.57
CA ASP A 143 -19.91 1.70 -13.89
C ASP A 143 -20.11 3.22 -13.99
N ALA A 144 -21.07 3.76 -13.24
CA ALA A 144 -21.44 5.17 -13.33
C ALA A 144 -20.27 6.10 -13.07
N LEU A 145 -19.49 5.87 -12.00
CA LEU A 145 -18.30 6.65 -11.68
C LEU A 145 -17.27 6.60 -12.81
N TRP A 146 -16.95 5.41 -13.29
CA TRP A 146 -16.03 5.21 -14.40
C TRP A 146 -16.48 5.95 -15.65
N THR A 147 -17.75 5.78 -15.99
CA THR A 147 -18.36 6.42 -17.18
C THR A 147 -18.32 7.95 -17.09
N LEU A 148 -18.59 8.51 -15.92
CA LEU A 148 -18.54 9.97 -15.69
C LEU A 148 -17.11 10.49 -15.89
N TYR A 149 -16.11 9.85 -15.32
CA TYR A 149 -14.72 10.27 -15.53
C TYR A 149 -14.27 10.13 -16.96
N MET A 150 -14.51 8.96 -17.59
CA MET A 150 -14.04 8.69 -18.97
C MET A 150 -14.70 9.62 -20.00
N LYS A 151 -16.02 9.88 -19.91
CA LYS A 151 -16.72 10.81 -20.79
C LYS A 151 -16.23 12.25 -20.66
N ASN A 152 -15.62 12.62 -19.53
CA ASN A 152 -15.04 13.93 -19.30
C ASN A 152 -13.52 13.99 -19.49
N GLY A 153 -12.93 13.02 -20.18
CA GLY A 153 -11.51 13.00 -20.53
C GLY A 153 -10.59 12.50 -19.41
N GLY A 154 -11.15 11.82 -18.40
CA GLY A 154 -10.41 11.15 -17.35
C GLY A 154 -9.53 10.04 -17.90
N THR A 155 -8.36 9.88 -17.32
CA THR A 155 -7.42 8.79 -17.67
C THR A 155 -6.76 8.26 -16.41
N GLY A 156 -6.41 6.96 -16.42
CA GLY A 156 -5.70 6.34 -15.31
C GLY A 156 -6.49 6.30 -14.00
N LEU A 157 -7.85 6.31 -14.07
CA LEU A 157 -8.68 6.08 -12.90
C LEU A 157 -8.34 4.73 -12.29
N ASN A 158 -7.97 4.72 -11.02
CA ASN A 158 -7.68 3.50 -10.28
C ASN A 158 -7.66 3.80 -8.78
N ALA A 159 -7.50 2.73 -7.98
CA ALA A 159 -7.28 2.82 -6.56
C ALA A 159 -6.22 1.81 -6.11
N SER A 160 -5.80 1.89 -4.87
CA SER A 160 -4.90 0.92 -4.27
C SER A 160 -5.01 0.94 -2.75
N THR A 161 -5.14 -0.24 -2.16
CA THR A 161 -5.08 -0.45 -0.72
C THR A 161 -3.73 -1.06 -0.34
N GLY A 162 -3.11 -0.47 0.66
CA GLY A 162 -1.92 -0.97 1.31
C GLY A 162 -2.19 -1.37 2.75
N ASN A 163 -1.12 -1.64 3.49
CA ASN A 163 -1.27 -1.91 4.92
C ASN A 163 -1.76 -0.66 5.68
N GLU A 164 -1.31 0.53 5.30
CA GLU A 164 -1.43 1.75 6.08
C GLU A 164 -2.27 2.85 5.42
N SER A 165 -2.61 2.67 4.16
CA SER A 165 -3.35 3.68 3.40
C SER A 165 -4.11 3.09 2.23
N THR A 166 -5.22 3.76 1.89
CA THR A 166 -5.99 3.53 0.67
C THR A 166 -6.03 4.83 -0.13
N GLY A 167 -5.77 4.76 -1.42
CA GLY A 167 -5.72 5.94 -2.30
C GLY A 167 -6.50 5.74 -3.58
N TYR A 168 -7.20 6.80 -4.00
CA TYR A 168 -7.97 6.88 -5.25
C TYR A 168 -7.37 7.96 -6.12
N TYR A 169 -7.22 7.71 -7.41
CA TYR A 169 -6.58 8.66 -8.31
C TYR A 169 -7.13 8.63 -9.73
N VAL A 170 -7.10 9.80 -10.34
CA VAL A 170 -7.48 10.02 -11.74
C VAL A 170 -6.71 11.22 -12.28
N THR A 171 -6.46 11.22 -13.58
CA THR A 171 -5.93 12.40 -14.29
C THR A 171 -7.02 12.97 -15.18
N LEU A 172 -7.29 14.27 -15.05
CA LEU A 172 -8.33 14.98 -15.75
C LEU A 172 -7.79 16.18 -16.56
N PRO A 173 -8.49 16.62 -17.60
CA PRO A 173 -8.28 17.97 -18.15
C PRO A 173 -8.46 19.04 -17.07
N SER A 174 -7.67 20.11 -17.11
CA SER A 174 -7.68 21.18 -16.10
C SER A 174 -9.06 21.79 -15.86
N ASN A 175 -9.87 21.93 -16.89
CA ASN A 175 -11.25 22.45 -16.82
C ASN A 175 -12.28 21.44 -16.29
N LYS A 176 -11.83 20.25 -15.83
CA LYS A 176 -12.69 19.17 -15.30
C LYS A 176 -12.35 18.78 -13.86
N VAL A 177 -11.48 19.53 -13.18
CA VAL A 177 -11.10 19.26 -11.78
C VAL A 177 -12.29 19.40 -10.85
N GLU A 178 -13.20 20.35 -11.13
CA GLU A 178 -14.43 20.52 -10.35
C GLU A 178 -15.30 19.26 -10.34
N LEU A 179 -15.34 18.52 -11.46
CA LEU A 179 -16.04 17.22 -11.51
C LEU A 179 -15.44 16.21 -10.52
N GLN A 180 -14.12 16.16 -10.40
CA GLN A 180 -13.49 15.26 -9.43
C GLN A 180 -13.87 15.65 -8.00
N MET A 181 -13.83 16.93 -7.66
CA MET A 181 -14.20 17.38 -6.33
C MET A 181 -15.67 17.08 -6.00
N LEU A 182 -16.57 17.26 -6.97
CA LEU A 182 -17.98 16.90 -6.83
C LEU A 182 -18.14 15.39 -6.55
N LEU A 183 -17.53 14.54 -7.39
CA LEU A 183 -17.69 13.09 -7.28
C LEU A 183 -17.03 12.52 -6.02
N GLU A 184 -15.82 13.00 -5.67
CA GLU A 184 -15.10 12.48 -4.51
C GLU A 184 -15.70 12.99 -3.19
N SER A 185 -16.20 14.22 -3.15
CA SER A 185 -16.91 14.73 -1.96
C SER A 185 -18.22 13.98 -1.73
N ASP A 186 -18.94 13.65 -2.79
CA ASP A 186 -20.16 12.85 -2.70
C ASP A 186 -19.86 11.42 -2.23
N ARG A 187 -18.80 10.79 -2.76
CA ARG A 187 -18.33 9.48 -2.29
C ARG A 187 -17.86 9.50 -0.83
N MET A 188 -17.24 10.58 -0.39
CA MET A 188 -16.80 10.73 1.01
C MET A 188 -18.00 10.88 1.96
N ALA A 189 -19.03 11.64 1.55
CA ALA A 189 -20.17 11.95 2.39
C ALA A 189 -21.31 10.92 2.32
N HIS A 190 -21.56 10.36 1.14
CA HIS A 190 -22.77 9.61 0.82
C HIS A 190 -22.49 8.29 0.11
N ALA A 191 -21.32 7.66 0.35
CA ALA A 191 -21.05 6.34 -0.20
C ALA A 191 -22.15 5.35 0.14
N TYR A 192 -22.64 4.64 -0.87
CA TYR A 192 -23.66 3.62 -0.71
C TYR A 192 -23.17 2.28 -1.25
N PHE A 193 -23.12 1.27 -0.39
CA PHE A 193 -22.47 0.00 -0.68
C PHE A 193 -23.44 -1.01 -1.30
N ARG A 194 -23.98 -0.67 -2.48
CA ARG A 194 -24.81 -1.57 -3.28
C ARG A 194 -24.00 -2.71 -3.86
N GLU A 195 -24.66 -3.82 -4.15
CA GLU A 195 -24.01 -5.03 -4.67
C GLU A 195 -22.90 -5.58 -3.73
N PHE A 196 -22.99 -5.33 -2.43
CA PHE A 196 -21.98 -5.73 -1.44
C PHE A 196 -21.62 -7.22 -1.54
N TYR A 197 -22.62 -8.09 -1.59
CA TYR A 197 -22.41 -9.54 -1.60
C TYR A 197 -21.76 -10.01 -2.91
N SER A 198 -22.18 -9.45 -4.05
CA SER A 198 -21.57 -9.75 -5.34
C SER A 198 -20.13 -9.29 -5.41
N GLU A 199 -19.82 -8.11 -4.87
CA GLU A 199 -18.44 -7.58 -4.87
C GLU A 199 -17.54 -8.33 -3.88
N LYS A 200 -18.10 -8.78 -2.77
CA LYS A 200 -17.42 -9.69 -1.85
C LYS A 200 -16.98 -10.98 -2.54
N ASP A 201 -17.85 -11.54 -3.40
CA ASP A 201 -17.49 -12.71 -4.21
C ASP A 201 -16.36 -12.43 -5.19
N VAL A 202 -16.31 -11.23 -5.79
CA VAL A 202 -15.19 -10.80 -6.64
C VAL A 202 -13.88 -10.76 -5.85
N VAL A 203 -13.88 -10.17 -4.66
CA VAL A 203 -12.68 -10.12 -3.80
C VAL A 203 -12.24 -11.51 -3.35
N MET A 204 -13.20 -12.39 -3.04
CA MET A 204 -12.89 -13.80 -2.74
C MET A 204 -12.29 -14.52 -3.95
N GLU A 205 -12.71 -14.19 -5.18
CA GLU A 205 -12.09 -14.77 -6.38
C GLU A 205 -10.68 -14.24 -6.59
N GLU A 206 -10.40 -12.97 -6.35
CA GLU A 206 -9.04 -12.43 -6.36
C GLU A 206 -8.14 -13.10 -5.31
N ARG A 207 -8.71 -13.42 -4.16
CA ARG A 207 -8.03 -14.23 -3.14
C ARG A 207 -7.68 -15.61 -3.69
N ARG A 208 -8.63 -16.32 -4.31
CA ARG A 208 -8.40 -17.64 -4.94
C ARG A 208 -7.32 -17.56 -6.03
N LEU A 209 -7.35 -16.53 -6.87
CA LEU A 209 -6.30 -16.30 -7.87
C LEU A 209 -4.92 -16.10 -7.22
N SER A 210 -4.88 -15.50 -6.04
CA SER A 210 -3.65 -15.35 -5.27
C SER A 210 -3.19 -16.67 -4.64
N GLU A 211 -4.12 -17.48 -4.15
CA GLU A 211 -3.87 -18.83 -3.59
C GLU A 211 -3.32 -19.80 -4.62
N ASN A 212 -3.68 -19.65 -5.90
CA ASN A 212 -3.14 -20.44 -7.00
C ASN A 212 -1.65 -20.16 -7.30
N ARG A 213 -1.04 -19.12 -6.69
CA ARG A 213 0.39 -18.86 -6.87
C ARG A 213 1.21 -19.81 -6.02
N PRO A 214 2.24 -20.45 -6.59
CA PRO A 214 3.14 -21.31 -5.84
C PRO A 214 3.72 -20.59 -4.62
N GLY A 215 3.64 -21.21 -3.45
CA GLY A 215 4.18 -20.67 -2.19
C GLY A 215 3.34 -19.61 -1.51
N PHE A 216 2.14 -19.30 -1.99
CA PHE A 216 1.27 -18.29 -1.39
C PHE A 216 0.97 -18.58 0.08
N TYR A 217 0.41 -19.75 0.38
CA TYR A 217 0.09 -20.16 1.77
C TYR A 217 1.30 -20.19 2.68
N PHE A 218 2.43 -20.69 2.18
CA PHE A 218 3.66 -20.70 2.95
C PHE A 218 4.13 -19.28 3.29
N SER A 219 4.09 -18.36 2.30
CA SER A 219 4.46 -16.98 2.53
C SER A 219 3.50 -16.28 3.50
N GLU A 220 2.22 -16.59 3.47
CA GLU A 220 1.22 -16.07 4.41
C GLU A 220 1.50 -16.56 5.84
N GLN A 221 1.78 -17.85 6.02
CA GLN A 221 2.14 -18.44 7.32
C GLN A 221 3.46 -17.86 7.85
N VAL A 222 4.47 -17.69 7.00
CA VAL A 222 5.74 -17.06 7.38
C VAL A 222 5.50 -15.63 7.85
N ASN A 223 4.69 -14.85 7.15
CA ASN A 223 4.36 -13.48 7.55
C ASN A 223 3.62 -13.46 8.89
N ALA A 224 2.65 -14.34 9.09
CA ALA A 224 1.90 -14.47 10.34
C ALA A 224 2.79 -14.91 11.52
N ALA A 225 3.77 -15.78 11.29
CA ALA A 225 4.74 -16.16 12.30
C ALA A 225 5.78 -15.09 12.59
N PHE A 226 6.16 -14.30 11.59
CA PHE A 226 7.13 -13.21 11.72
C PHE A 226 6.58 -12.09 12.59
N TYR A 227 5.38 -11.61 12.31
CA TYR A 227 4.70 -10.62 13.13
C TYR A 227 3.77 -11.31 14.15
N SER A 228 4.18 -11.36 15.40
CA SER A 228 3.44 -12.08 16.45
C SER A 228 2.21 -11.32 16.95
N ALA A 229 2.30 -10.01 17.03
CA ALA A 229 1.26 -9.15 17.60
C ALA A 229 0.84 -8.01 16.67
N SER A 230 1.73 -7.56 15.79
CA SER A 230 1.45 -6.46 14.89
C SER A 230 0.37 -6.82 13.87
N PRO A 231 -0.56 -5.90 13.54
CA PRO A 231 -1.55 -6.09 12.46
C PRO A 231 -0.95 -6.31 11.06
N TYR A 232 0.37 -6.25 10.90
CA TYR A 232 1.04 -6.64 9.66
C TYR A 232 1.08 -8.15 9.43
N HIS A 233 0.64 -8.97 10.38
CA HIS A 233 0.70 -10.41 10.24
C HIS A 233 -0.31 -10.98 9.24
N TRP A 234 -1.37 -10.27 8.85
CA TRP A 234 -2.23 -10.64 7.72
C TRP A 234 -1.93 -9.81 6.47
N GLY A 235 -2.24 -10.36 5.31
CA GLY A 235 -2.13 -9.66 4.04
C GLY A 235 -3.31 -8.74 3.77
N VAL A 236 -3.13 -7.75 2.89
CA VAL A 236 -4.18 -6.78 2.51
C VAL A 236 -5.43 -7.45 1.94
N ILE A 237 -5.29 -8.60 1.27
CA ILE A 237 -6.43 -9.38 0.73
C ILE A 237 -7.26 -10.04 1.85
N GLY A 238 -6.74 -10.14 3.07
CA GLY A 238 -7.39 -10.79 4.19
C GLY A 238 -7.41 -12.33 4.12
N TRP A 239 -7.93 -12.96 5.13
CA TRP A 239 -8.15 -14.40 5.17
C TRP A 239 -9.50 -14.77 4.53
N MET A 240 -9.54 -15.92 3.84
CA MET A 240 -10.76 -16.37 3.15
C MET A 240 -11.95 -16.51 4.10
N ASP A 241 -11.73 -17.01 5.31
CA ASP A 241 -12.79 -17.19 6.29
C ASP A 241 -13.39 -15.88 6.79
N ASP A 242 -12.54 -14.85 6.96
CA ASP A 242 -13.01 -13.53 7.33
C ASP A 242 -13.79 -12.89 6.17
N LEU A 243 -13.29 -12.99 4.94
CA LEU A 243 -14.02 -12.53 3.75
C LEU A 243 -15.39 -13.16 3.60
N ARG A 244 -15.53 -14.46 3.92
CA ARG A 244 -16.83 -15.15 3.89
C ARG A 244 -17.83 -14.59 4.91
N LYS A 245 -17.32 -14.16 6.08
CA LYS A 245 -18.14 -13.80 7.25
C LYS A 245 -18.34 -12.31 7.43
N VAL A 246 -17.50 -11.47 6.81
CA VAL A 246 -17.64 -10.02 6.88
C VAL A 246 -19.00 -9.58 6.39
N THR A 247 -19.61 -8.65 7.12
CA THR A 247 -20.97 -8.16 6.86
C THR A 247 -20.94 -6.75 6.26
N LYS A 248 -22.05 -6.35 5.67
CA LYS A 248 -22.21 -4.97 5.20
C LYS A 248 -22.19 -3.97 6.37
N SER A 249 -22.64 -4.38 7.55
CA SER A 249 -22.56 -3.56 8.77
C SER A 249 -21.12 -3.26 9.16
N ASP A 250 -20.22 -4.26 9.07
CA ASP A 250 -18.78 -4.05 9.33
C ASP A 250 -18.20 -3.03 8.35
N LEU A 251 -18.59 -3.09 7.08
CA LEU A 251 -18.14 -2.16 6.06
C LEU A 251 -18.63 -0.72 6.32
N VAL A 252 -19.90 -0.57 6.69
CA VAL A 252 -20.49 0.74 7.03
C VAL A 252 -19.81 1.36 8.24
N GLU A 253 -19.54 0.56 9.27
CA GLU A 253 -18.81 1.01 10.47
C GLU A 253 -17.37 1.42 10.12
N PHE A 254 -16.70 0.62 9.31
CA PHE A 254 -15.35 0.92 8.83
C PHE A 254 -15.31 2.22 8.02
N ASN A 255 -16.27 2.44 7.13
CA ASN A 255 -16.39 3.68 6.37
C ASN A 255 -16.57 4.88 7.30
N LYS A 256 -17.50 4.84 8.24
CA LYS A 256 -17.78 5.91 9.19
C LYS A 256 -16.58 6.26 10.07
N SER A 257 -15.76 5.26 10.39
CA SER A 257 -14.59 5.43 11.26
C SER A 257 -13.39 6.04 10.54
N TYR A 258 -13.18 5.70 9.28
CA TYR A 258 -11.92 5.98 8.60
C TYR A 258 -12.02 6.87 7.36
N TYR A 259 -13.18 6.87 6.65
CA TYR A 259 -13.33 7.60 5.38
C TYR A 259 -13.93 8.99 5.62
N VAL A 260 -13.22 9.77 6.41
CA VAL A 260 -13.63 11.08 6.91
C VAL A 260 -12.62 12.16 6.53
N PRO A 261 -13.05 13.45 6.44
CA PRO A 261 -12.16 14.53 5.99
C PRO A 261 -10.85 14.65 6.79
N ASN A 262 -10.93 14.59 8.12
CA ASN A 262 -9.77 14.71 9.00
C ASN A 262 -8.80 13.51 8.96
N ASN A 263 -9.16 12.42 8.28
CA ASN A 263 -8.31 11.27 8.02
C ASN A 263 -7.84 11.21 6.56
N ALA A 264 -8.10 12.23 5.76
CA ALA A 264 -7.81 12.26 4.33
C ALA A 264 -6.82 13.36 3.93
N VAL A 265 -6.14 13.14 2.81
CA VAL A 265 -5.29 14.14 2.14
C VAL A 265 -5.63 14.14 0.66
N ALA A 266 -6.05 15.27 0.14
CA ALA A 266 -6.27 15.50 -1.29
C ALA A 266 -5.01 16.11 -1.92
N ILE A 267 -4.64 15.68 -3.10
CA ILE A 267 -3.41 16.11 -3.78
C ILE A 267 -3.74 16.44 -5.22
N TYR A 268 -3.34 17.64 -5.62
CA TYR A 268 -3.52 18.16 -6.98
C TYR A 268 -2.16 18.54 -7.56
N VAL A 269 -1.81 17.98 -8.70
CA VAL A 269 -0.56 18.30 -9.40
C VAL A 269 -0.85 18.54 -10.88
N GLY A 270 -0.55 19.71 -11.39
CA GLY A 270 -0.79 20.04 -12.80
C GLY A 270 -1.13 21.50 -13.06
N ASP A 271 -1.80 21.74 -14.15
CA ASP A 271 -2.11 23.08 -14.64
C ASP A 271 -3.44 23.59 -14.05
N PHE A 272 -3.34 24.37 -12.98
CA PHE A 272 -4.47 24.98 -12.28
C PHE A 272 -4.03 26.22 -11.49
N ASP A 273 -5.00 27.04 -11.12
CA ASP A 273 -4.83 28.11 -10.17
C ASP A 273 -5.11 27.58 -8.75
N PRO A 274 -4.16 27.70 -7.80
CA PRO A 274 -4.33 27.22 -6.43
C PRO A 274 -5.53 27.86 -5.69
N GLU A 275 -5.81 29.14 -5.90
CA GLU A 275 -6.94 29.81 -5.26
C GLU A 275 -8.27 29.18 -5.71
N ASN A 276 -8.39 28.85 -6.99
CA ASN A 276 -9.55 28.14 -7.52
C ASN A 276 -9.69 26.73 -6.94
N ILE A 277 -8.58 26.00 -6.76
CA ILE A 277 -8.60 24.67 -6.12
C ILE A 277 -9.12 24.79 -4.68
N VAL A 278 -8.64 25.76 -3.91
CA VAL A 278 -9.08 25.98 -2.53
C VAL A 278 -10.57 26.34 -2.50
N ALA A 279 -11.01 27.30 -3.34
CA ALA A 279 -12.40 27.70 -3.40
C ALA A 279 -13.35 26.54 -3.75
N MET A 280 -12.97 25.71 -4.72
CA MET A 280 -13.74 24.51 -5.06
C MET A 280 -13.73 23.48 -3.93
N ALA A 281 -12.59 23.28 -3.27
CA ALA A 281 -12.51 22.35 -2.15
C ALA A 281 -13.38 22.78 -0.97
N GLU A 282 -13.40 24.07 -0.61
CA GLU A 282 -14.31 24.61 0.40
C GLU A 282 -15.79 24.40 -0.01
N LYS A 283 -16.12 24.62 -1.28
CA LYS A 283 -17.48 24.41 -1.81
C LYS A 283 -17.95 22.97 -1.69
N TYR A 284 -17.11 22.00 -2.02
CA TYR A 284 -17.50 20.60 -2.12
C TYR A 284 -17.19 19.80 -0.85
N PHE A 285 -15.97 19.86 -0.33
CA PHE A 285 -15.56 19.10 0.85
C PHE A 285 -15.82 19.84 2.17
N GLY A 286 -15.79 21.19 2.17
CA GLY A 286 -15.95 22.00 3.40
C GLY A 286 -17.30 21.80 4.09
N ARG A 287 -18.34 21.39 3.37
CA ARG A 287 -19.67 21.06 3.90
C ARG A 287 -19.75 19.70 4.62
N ILE A 288 -18.75 18.84 4.44
CA ILE A 288 -18.72 17.52 5.08
C ILE A 288 -18.25 17.72 6.52
N PRO A 289 -18.98 17.25 7.53
CA PRO A 289 -18.56 17.44 8.91
C PRO A 289 -17.25 16.69 9.21
N LYS A 290 -16.46 17.20 10.16
CA LYS A 290 -15.33 16.46 10.72
C LYS A 290 -15.83 15.13 11.29
N GLY A 291 -15.13 14.03 10.94
CA GLY A 291 -15.42 12.71 11.50
C GLY A 291 -14.72 12.48 12.84
N PRO A 292 -14.85 11.28 13.41
CA PRO A 292 -14.10 10.90 14.61
C PRO A 292 -12.59 10.99 14.36
N ASP A 293 -11.83 11.28 15.40
CA ASP A 293 -10.39 11.17 15.33
C ASP A 293 -10.01 9.67 15.36
N VAL A 294 -9.18 9.27 14.40
CA VAL A 294 -8.78 7.87 14.26
C VAL A 294 -7.83 7.48 15.37
N GLU A 295 -8.20 6.45 16.12
CA GLU A 295 -7.35 5.90 17.17
C GLU A 295 -6.06 5.29 16.58
N PRO A 296 -4.89 5.59 17.14
CA PRO A 296 -3.65 5.00 16.72
C PRO A 296 -3.62 3.49 17.04
N ILE A 297 -2.89 2.74 16.22
CA ILE A 297 -2.60 1.34 16.53
C ILE A 297 -1.76 1.28 17.82
N ARG A 298 -2.28 0.61 18.84
CA ARG A 298 -1.67 0.54 20.17
C ARG A 298 -0.78 -0.68 20.37
N THR A 299 -0.91 -1.68 19.50
CA THR A 299 -0.16 -2.93 19.60
C THR A 299 1.19 -2.79 18.94
N TYR A 300 2.26 -2.97 19.72
CA TYR A 300 3.62 -3.02 19.23
C TYR A 300 4.07 -4.48 19.07
N GLU A 301 4.90 -4.72 18.04
CA GLU A 301 5.54 -6.03 17.88
C GLU A 301 6.53 -6.25 19.03
N PRO A 302 6.42 -7.34 19.80
CA PRO A 302 7.33 -7.62 20.89
C PRO A 302 8.74 -7.99 20.36
N PRO A 303 9.80 -7.77 21.15
CA PRO A 303 11.13 -8.24 20.78
C PRO A 303 11.15 -9.75 20.59
N GLN A 304 11.84 -10.19 19.55
CA GLN A 304 12.05 -11.62 19.30
C GLN A 304 13.28 -12.12 20.03
N TYR A 305 13.09 -13.03 21.00
CA TYR A 305 14.17 -13.58 21.84
C TYR A 305 14.70 -14.92 21.35
N SER A 306 14.04 -15.56 20.37
CA SER A 306 14.44 -16.85 19.84
C SER A 306 14.30 -16.88 18.34
N GLU A 307 15.12 -17.70 17.68
CA GLU A 307 14.97 -17.99 16.27
C GLU A 307 13.66 -18.73 15.99
N LYS A 308 13.01 -18.41 14.88
CA LYS A 308 11.86 -19.13 14.35
C LYS A 308 12.26 -19.73 13.00
N ARG A 309 12.13 -21.06 12.85
CA ARG A 309 12.39 -21.75 11.58
C ARG A 309 11.10 -22.35 11.05
N MET A 310 10.84 -22.13 9.78
CA MET A 310 9.69 -22.70 9.08
C MET A 310 10.15 -23.42 7.83
N TYR A 311 9.63 -24.62 7.63
CA TYR A 311 9.89 -25.44 6.45
C TYR A 311 8.57 -25.71 5.74
N GLY A 312 8.57 -25.58 4.42
CA GLY A 312 7.42 -25.87 3.58
C GLY A 312 7.83 -26.57 2.31
N THR A 313 6.96 -27.42 1.79
CA THR A 313 7.11 -28.07 0.49
C THR A 313 5.96 -27.68 -0.41
N GLY A 314 6.23 -27.50 -1.70
CA GLY A 314 5.21 -27.10 -2.66
C GLY A 314 5.77 -27.01 -4.08
N PRO A 315 4.91 -26.74 -5.06
CA PRO A 315 5.29 -26.64 -6.48
C PRO A 315 5.97 -25.28 -6.78
N ALA A 316 7.01 -24.95 -6.03
CA ALA A 316 7.79 -23.72 -6.19
C ALA A 316 9.28 -24.05 -6.19
N PRO A 317 10.13 -23.26 -6.85
CA PRO A 317 11.57 -23.42 -6.70
C PRO A 317 11.99 -23.30 -5.23
N THR A 318 12.90 -24.15 -4.81
CA THR A 318 13.51 -24.08 -3.48
C THR A 318 14.05 -22.68 -3.24
N SER A 319 13.75 -22.10 -2.10
CA SER A 319 14.24 -20.78 -1.73
C SER A 319 14.41 -20.64 -0.22
N ILE A 320 15.34 -19.80 0.17
CA ILE A 320 15.57 -19.42 1.56
C ILE A 320 15.09 -17.98 1.73
N GLN A 321 14.49 -17.71 2.87
CA GLN A 321 14.16 -16.37 3.31
C GLN A 321 14.60 -16.19 4.75
N MET A 322 15.44 -15.19 5.02
CA MET A 322 15.82 -14.76 6.36
C MET A 322 15.19 -13.40 6.63
N MET A 323 14.50 -13.25 7.75
CA MET A 323 13.76 -12.04 8.09
C MET A 323 14.15 -11.55 9.49
N PHE A 324 14.32 -10.25 9.61
CA PHE A 324 14.69 -9.58 10.86
C PHE A 324 13.75 -8.40 11.07
N HIS A 325 13.26 -8.22 12.31
CA HIS A 325 12.57 -6.98 12.67
C HIS A 325 13.54 -5.79 12.52
N ALA A 326 13.03 -4.71 11.97
CA ALA A 326 13.79 -3.52 11.68
C ALA A 326 13.09 -2.26 12.24
N PRO A 327 13.81 -1.16 12.41
CA PRO A 327 13.23 0.11 12.81
C PRO A 327 12.06 0.51 11.90
N TYR A 328 11.06 1.15 12.50
CA TYR A 328 9.93 1.69 11.74
C TYR A 328 10.32 2.94 10.91
N ALA A 329 9.49 3.28 9.97
CA ALA A 329 9.68 4.47 9.14
C ALA A 329 9.75 5.71 10.03
N GLY A 330 10.92 6.36 10.04
CA GLY A 330 11.12 7.51 10.83
C GLY A 330 12.20 7.45 11.89
N GLN A 331 12.67 6.27 12.18
CA GLN A 331 13.89 6.13 12.96
C GLN A 331 15.12 6.29 12.05
N ASP A 332 16.20 6.83 12.59
CA ASP A 332 17.43 7.15 11.85
C ASP A 332 18.02 5.92 11.14
N ASP A 333 18.02 4.77 11.81
CA ASP A 333 18.53 3.52 11.25
C ASP A 333 17.72 2.98 10.08
N SER A 334 16.46 3.42 9.88
CA SER A 334 15.62 2.95 8.76
C SER A 334 16.20 3.37 7.40
N ALA A 335 16.80 4.56 7.32
CA ALA A 335 17.49 5.05 6.13
C ALA A 335 18.79 4.27 5.90
N ALA A 336 19.58 4.07 6.94
CA ALA A 336 20.84 3.30 6.88
C ALA A 336 20.60 1.86 6.39
N LEU A 337 19.56 1.18 6.91
CA LEU A 337 19.17 -0.14 6.47
C LEU A 337 18.69 -0.18 5.01
N SER A 338 18.05 0.88 4.52
CA SER A 338 17.65 0.98 3.12
C SER A 338 18.87 1.10 2.19
N VAL A 339 19.88 1.87 2.61
CA VAL A 339 21.16 1.95 1.91
C VAL A 339 21.89 0.61 1.94
N LEU A 340 21.98 -0.03 3.11
CA LEU A 340 22.59 -1.35 3.27
C LEU A 340 21.92 -2.40 2.38
N ALA A 341 20.59 -2.46 2.36
CA ALA A 341 19.84 -3.35 1.49
C ALA A 341 20.17 -3.13 0.01
N SER A 342 20.38 -1.88 -0.40
CA SER A 342 20.76 -1.54 -1.77
C SER A 342 22.20 -1.92 -2.12
N ILE A 343 23.12 -1.87 -1.16
CA ILE A 343 24.52 -2.32 -1.31
C ILE A 343 24.58 -3.85 -1.42
N LEU A 344 23.87 -4.55 -0.53
CA LEU A 344 23.88 -6.00 -0.46
C LEU A 344 23.10 -6.63 -1.61
N GLY A 345 21.90 -6.13 -1.86
CA GLY A 345 21.02 -6.63 -2.91
C GLY A 345 21.31 -6.00 -4.27
N SER A 346 20.71 -6.52 -5.29
CA SER A 346 20.76 -5.93 -6.64
C SER A 346 19.72 -4.82 -6.79
N GLY A 347 19.82 -3.74 -6.02
CA GLY A 347 19.17 -2.45 -6.28
C GLY A 347 17.65 -2.43 -6.57
N GLY A 348 16.89 -3.38 -6.09
CA GLY A 348 15.44 -3.51 -6.32
C GLY A 348 14.58 -3.16 -5.10
N GLY A 349 14.95 -2.13 -4.35
CA GLY A 349 14.12 -1.61 -3.26
C GLY A 349 13.03 -0.67 -3.78
N GLY A 350 11.83 -1.14 -3.85
CA GLY A 350 10.64 -0.35 -4.19
C GLY A 350 9.46 -1.28 -4.37
N GLY A 351 8.62 -1.39 -3.34
CA GLY A 351 7.37 -2.13 -3.40
C GLY A 351 6.44 -1.60 -4.49
N GLY A 352 6.59 -2.11 -5.68
CA GLY A 352 5.71 -1.91 -6.82
C GLY A 352 5.62 -3.25 -7.54
N ARG A 353 4.43 -3.86 -7.51
CA ARG A 353 4.08 -5.00 -8.35
C ARG A 353 4.09 -4.58 -9.82
N PHE A 354 5.29 -4.36 -10.40
CA PHE A 354 5.40 -4.30 -11.86
C PHE A 354 6.02 -5.60 -12.36
N ARG A 355 5.15 -6.37 -12.96
CA ARG A 355 5.40 -7.52 -13.81
C ARG A 355 6.25 -7.07 -15.00
N GLY A 356 7.51 -7.35 -14.96
CA GLY A 356 8.46 -7.11 -16.04
C GLY A 356 9.74 -7.81 -15.68
N GLY A 357 9.95 -9.02 -16.23
CA GLY A 357 11.21 -9.74 -16.13
C GLY A 357 12.33 -8.84 -16.66
N GLY A 358 13.21 -8.46 -15.78
CA GLY A 358 14.41 -7.72 -16.08
C GLY A 358 15.30 -7.87 -14.88
N GLY A 359 16.33 -8.70 -14.97
CA GLY A 359 17.32 -8.88 -13.96
C GLY A 359 17.80 -7.52 -13.47
N GLY A 360 17.53 -7.21 -12.22
CA GLY A 360 18.21 -6.11 -11.54
C GLY A 360 19.71 -6.39 -11.71
N GLY A 361 20.41 -5.49 -12.41
CA GLY A 361 21.79 -5.69 -12.79
C GLY A 361 22.64 -6.11 -11.59
N GLY A 362 23.32 -7.22 -11.74
CA GLY A 362 24.09 -7.95 -10.72
C GLY A 362 25.27 -7.18 -10.13
N THR A 363 25.01 -6.08 -9.46
CA THR A 363 26.05 -5.19 -8.91
C THR A 363 26.10 -5.15 -7.38
N GLY A 364 25.15 -5.80 -6.69
CA GLY A 364 25.16 -5.93 -5.23
C GLY A 364 26.21 -6.92 -4.73
N ARG A 365 26.69 -6.75 -3.49
CA ARG A 365 27.70 -7.62 -2.89
C ARG A 365 27.28 -9.11 -2.92
N LEU A 366 26.05 -9.39 -2.49
CA LEU A 366 25.52 -10.75 -2.45
C LEU A 366 25.47 -11.40 -3.84
N TYR A 367 25.10 -10.64 -4.87
CA TYR A 367 25.06 -11.16 -6.23
C TYR A 367 26.45 -11.50 -6.74
N LYS A 368 27.43 -10.61 -6.53
CA LYS A 368 28.83 -10.87 -6.92
C LYS A 368 29.37 -12.10 -6.22
N SER A 369 29.24 -12.15 -4.89
CA SER A 369 29.77 -13.28 -4.11
C SER A 369 29.03 -14.60 -4.37
N LEU A 370 27.69 -14.62 -4.19
CA LEU A 370 26.94 -15.89 -4.16
C LEU A 370 26.50 -16.37 -5.54
N VAL A 371 26.34 -15.46 -6.52
CA VAL A 371 25.89 -15.85 -7.87
C VAL A 371 27.07 -15.95 -8.83
N GLN A 372 27.96 -14.94 -8.87
CA GLN A 372 29.05 -14.91 -9.85
C GLN A 372 30.28 -15.71 -9.39
N GLU A 373 30.79 -15.46 -8.18
CA GLU A 373 32.05 -16.03 -7.69
C GLU A 373 31.84 -17.46 -7.14
N LYS A 374 31.08 -17.60 -6.04
CA LYS A 374 30.84 -18.88 -5.38
C LYS A 374 29.87 -19.78 -6.16
N GLN A 375 29.03 -19.21 -7.01
CA GLN A 375 28.02 -19.90 -7.83
C GLN A 375 27.09 -20.82 -7.00
N LEU A 376 26.74 -20.40 -5.79
CA LEU A 376 25.84 -21.11 -4.88
C LEU A 376 24.36 -20.77 -5.11
N ALA A 377 24.07 -19.58 -5.64
CA ALA A 377 22.71 -19.12 -5.85
C ALA A 377 22.41 -18.87 -7.34
N VAL A 378 21.16 -19.09 -7.73
CA VAL A 378 20.58 -18.61 -9.01
C VAL A 378 20.22 -17.15 -8.88
N SER A 379 19.68 -16.77 -7.73
CA SER A 379 19.29 -15.39 -7.41
C SER A 379 19.45 -15.11 -5.92
N VAL A 380 19.78 -13.88 -5.60
CA VAL A 380 19.85 -13.39 -4.22
C VAL A 380 19.39 -11.94 -4.18
N SER A 381 18.72 -11.57 -3.12
CA SER A 381 18.28 -10.19 -2.86
C SER A 381 18.33 -9.86 -1.38
N ALA A 382 18.54 -8.58 -1.08
CA ALA A 382 18.30 -8.00 0.22
C ALA A 382 17.32 -6.85 0.07
N SER A 383 16.43 -6.68 1.03
CA SER A 383 15.47 -5.57 1.03
C SER A 383 15.20 -5.08 2.45
N SER A 384 14.99 -3.78 2.58
CA SER A 384 14.53 -3.13 3.81
C SER A 384 13.16 -2.55 3.54
N ARG A 385 12.21 -2.87 4.40
CA ARG A 385 10.84 -2.34 4.36
C ARG A 385 10.58 -1.59 5.66
N ALA A 386 10.66 -0.28 5.60
CA ALA A 386 10.27 0.57 6.71
C ALA A 386 8.75 0.81 6.63
N MET A 387 8.01 0.36 7.63
CA MET A 387 6.57 0.54 7.79
C MET A 387 6.30 1.43 9.02
N TRP A 388 5.05 1.85 9.25
CA TRP A 388 4.76 2.86 10.29
C TRP A 388 5.03 2.40 11.72
N TYR A 389 4.89 1.12 12.01
CA TYR A 389 4.96 0.59 13.38
C TYR A 389 6.16 -0.34 13.62
N VAL A 390 6.52 -1.15 12.65
CA VAL A 390 7.68 -2.04 12.68
C VAL A 390 8.16 -2.33 11.28
N GLY A 391 9.45 -2.21 11.03
CA GLY A 391 10.07 -2.55 9.75
C GLY A 391 10.46 -4.02 9.66
N ALA A 392 10.89 -4.42 8.46
CA ALA A 392 11.50 -5.72 8.21
C ALA A 392 12.72 -5.57 7.31
N PHE A 393 13.81 -6.24 7.67
CA PHE A 393 14.94 -6.46 6.78
C PHE A 393 14.96 -7.92 6.38
N GLN A 394 15.08 -8.20 5.09
CA GLN A 394 15.01 -9.58 4.61
C GLN A 394 16.05 -9.88 3.55
N PHE A 395 16.54 -11.11 3.60
CA PHE A 395 17.29 -11.74 2.54
C PHE A 395 16.44 -12.82 1.89
N ARG A 396 16.55 -12.96 0.57
CA ARG A 396 15.94 -14.06 -0.17
C ARG A 396 16.95 -14.60 -1.16
N ALA A 397 17.10 -15.92 -1.21
CA ALA A 397 18.02 -16.58 -2.13
C ALA A 397 17.43 -17.87 -2.67
N THR A 398 17.79 -18.23 -3.90
CA THR A 398 17.41 -19.47 -4.59
C THR A 398 18.67 -20.27 -4.83
N PRO A 399 18.84 -21.48 -4.26
CA PRO A 399 20.04 -22.28 -4.43
C PRO A 399 20.18 -22.83 -5.86
N ARG A 400 21.39 -23.07 -6.27
CA ARG A 400 21.71 -23.71 -7.56
C ARG A 400 21.52 -25.22 -7.47
N GLN A 401 20.33 -25.68 -7.81
CA GLN A 401 20.01 -27.11 -7.82
C GLN A 401 20.82 -27.89 -8.85
N ASP A 402 21.23 -27.30 -9.97
CA ASP A 402 22.10 -27.89 -10.98
C ASP A 402 23.51 -28.19 -10.46
N LYS A 403 23.89 -27.60 -9.34
CA LYS A 403 25.15 -27.87 -8.62
C LYS A 403 24.95 -28.60 -7.28
N ASN A 404 23.76 -29.11 -7.02
CA ASN A 404 23.38 -29.77 -5.77
C ASN A 404 23.62 -28.92 -4.51
N VAL A 405 23.48 -27.59 -4.62
CA VAL A 405 23.59 -26.70 -3.47
C VAL A 405 22.35 -26.86 -2.59
N SER A 406 22.59 -27.23 -1.33
CA SER A 406 21.50 -27.34 -0.36
C SER A 406 21.02 -25.95 0.14
N PRO A 407 19.81 -25.85 0.66
CA PRO A 407 19.37 -24.64 1.37
C PRO A 407 20.32 -24.26 2.52
N GLU A 408 20.80 -25.24 3.27
CA GLU A 408 21.70 -25.07 4.42
C GLU A 408 23.05 -24.49 4.01
N ASP A 409 23.63 -24.96 2.90
CA ASP A 409 24.88 -24.40 2.37
C ASP A 409 24.71 -22.94 1.95
N LEU A 410 23.59 -22.64 1.33
CA LEU A 410 23.30 -21.26 0.91
C LEU A 410 23.01 -20.36 2.11
N GLU A 411 22.31 -20.85 3.14
CA GLU A 411 22.09 -20.13 4.40
C GLU A 411 23.44 -19.79 5.06
N LYS A 412 24.32 -20.79 5.20
CA LYS A 412 25.66 -20.58 5.75
C LYS A 412 26.43 -19.51 4.97
N ALA A 413 26.38 -19.57 3.65
CA ALA A 413 27.05 -18.59 2.80
C ALA A 413 26.44 -17.17 2.94
N LEU A 414 25.13 -17.05 3.16
CA LEU A 414 24.50 -15.78 3.47
C LEU A 414 24.99 -15.21 4.81
N TRP A 415 25.07 -16.05 5.84
CA TRP A 415 25.62 -15.63 7.15
C TRP A 415 27.07 -15.18 7.04
N GLU A 416 27.91 -15.87 6.27
CA GLU A 416 29.29 -15.44 6.02
C GLU A 416 29.36 -14.04 5.41
N GLU A 417 28.48 -13.72 4.46
CA GLU A 417 28.44 -12.37 3.85
C GLU A 417 27.92 -11.31 4.82
N ILE A 418 26.96 -11.67 5.69
CA ILE A 418 26.47 -10.77 6.76
C ILE A 418 27.60 -10.47 7.75
N GLU A 419 28.33 -11.50 8.20
CA GLU A 419 29.45 -11.31 9.14
C GLU A 419 30.59 -10.49 8.54
N LYS A 420 30.89 -10.64 7.25
CA LYS A 420 31.84 -9.74 6.56
C LYS A 420 31.40 -8.28 6.62
N VAL A 421 30.12 -8.00 6.39
CA VAL A 421 29.62 -6.64 6.49
C VAL A 421 29.74 -6.08 7.91
N LYS A 422 29.51 -6.92 8.92
CA LYS A 422 29.68 -6.53 10.34
C LYS A 422 31.14 -6.24 10.70
N GLN A 423 32.09 -6.98 10.12
CA GLN A 423 33.52 -6.83 10.38
C GLN A 423 34.14 -5.69 9.56
N ASP A 424 33.90 -5.66 8.27
CA ASP A 424 34.57 -4.78 7.32
C ASP A 424 33.78 -3.48 7.05
N GLY A 425 32.51 -3.45 7.40
CA GLY A 425 31.60 -2.35 7.08
C GLY A 425 31.26 -2.25 5.59
N VAL A 426 30.87 -1.06 5.18
CA VAL A 426 30.61 -0.68 3.78
C VAL A 426 31.59 0.42 3.35
N THR A 427 31.98 0.42 2.09
CA THR A 427 32.94 1.42 1.58
C THR A 427 32.24 2.72 1.21
N SER A 428 32.99 3.82 1.22
CA SER A 428 32.49 5.12 0.77
C SER A 428 32.03 5.10 -0.68
N GLU A 429 32.68 4.31 -1.53
CA GLU A 429 32.30 4.14 -2.94
C GLU A 429 30.95 3.45 -3.09
N GLU A 430 30.66 2.42 -2.28
CA GLU A 430 29.37 1.74 -2.28
C GLU A 430 28.25 2.67 -1.80
N ILE A 431 28.49 3.45 -0.76
CA ILE A 431 27.55 4.46 -0.28
C ILE A 431 27.27 5.47 -1.38
N GLN A 432 28.31 6.06 -1.98
CA GLN A 432 28.18 7.06 -3.05
C GLN A 432 27.41 6.50 -4.26
N LYS A 433 27.69 5.26 -4.64
CA LYS A 433 26.95 4.58 -5.72
C LYS A 433 25.46 4.49 -5.42
N VAL A 434 25.10 4.09 -4.19
CA VAL A 434 23.69 3.97 -3.79
C VAL A 434 23.04 5.34 -3.70
N GLN A 435 23.72 6.34 -3.16
CA GLN A 435 23.22 7.72 -3.11
C GLN A 435 22.89 8.22 -4.52
N ASN A 436 23.83 8.10 -5.47
CA ASN A 436 23.59 8.48 -6.87
C ASN A 436 22.39 7.74 -7.49
N GLN A 437 22.20 6.46 -7.18
CA GLN A 437 21.08 5.68 -7.67
C GLN A 437 19.73 6.11 -7.07
N VAL A 438 19.73 6.43 -5.78
CA VAL A 438 18.54 6.93 -5.07
C VAL A 438 18.15 8.29 -5.60
N GLU A 439 19.11 9.21 -5.72
CA GLU A 439 18.91 10.54 -6.27
C GLU A 439 18.38 10.49 -7.71
N ALA A 440 19.01 9.71 -8.58
CA ALA A 440 18.56 9.55 -9.96
C ALA A 440 17.15 8.94 -10.06
N ARG A 441 16.76 8.04 -9.15
CA ARG A 441 15.39 7.50 -9.08
C ARG A 441 14.41 8.57 -8.58
N PHE A 442 14.79 9.33 -7.57
CA PHE A 442 13.99 10.41 -7.04
C PHE A 442 13.72 11.47 -8.10
N ILE A 443 14.75 11.98 -8.77
CA ILE A 443 14.62 12.94 -9.88
C ILE A 443 13.67 12.38 -10.96
N ARG A 444 13.83 11.14 -11.37
CA ARG A 444 12.92 10.50 -12.33
C ARG A 444 11.49 10.40 -11.82
N SER A 445 11.28 10.15 -10.52
CA SER A 445 9.93 10.11 -9.95
C SER A 445 9.26 11.48 -9.98
N LEU A 446 10.03 12.57 -9.89
CA LEU A 446 9.55 13.94 -9.93
C LEU A 446 9.33 14.47 -11.36
N SER A 447 9.83 13.78 -12.39
CA SER A 447 9.72 14.22 -13.79
C SER A 447 8.29 14.18 -14.34
N SER A 448 7.39 13.41 -13.73
CA SER A 448 5.99 13.31 -14.14
C SER A 448 5.04 13.84 -13.04
N THR A 449 3.93 14.43 -13.45
CA THR A 449 2.87 14.90 -12.52
C THR A 449 2.33 13.77 -11.65
N ALA A 450 2.14 12.57 -12.21
CA ALA A 450 1.71 11.39 -11.47
C ALA A 450 2.77 10.89 -10.47
N GLY A 451 4.05 10.97 -10.82
CA GLY A 451 5.16 10.65 -9.92
C GLY A 451 5.23 11.62 -8.74
N LEU A 452 5.11 12.93 -9.03
CA LEU A 452 5.03 13.99 -8.01
C LEU A 452 3.87 13.75 -7.05
N ALA A 453 2.65 13.56 -7.57
CA ALA A 453 1.46 13.34 -6.76
C ALA A 453 1.61 12.10 -5.85
N ARG A 454 2.18 11.01 -6.37
CA ARG A 454 2.42 9.79 -5.60
C ARG A 454 3.49 9.98 -4.51
N THR A 455 4.58 10.66 -4.83
CA THR A 455 5.67 10.96 -3.87
C THR A 455 5.15 11.83 -2.74
N LEU A 456 4.43 12.90 -3.08
CA LEU A 456 3.83 13.81 -2.12
C LEU A 456 2.80 13.10 -1.24
N GLY A 457 1.96 12.24 -1.82
CA GLY A 457 0.94 11.46 -1.10
C GLY A 457 1.55 10.55 -0.04
N ARG A 458 2.56 9.80 -0.40
CA ARG A 458 3.27 8.94 0.56
C ARG A 458 3.88 9.74 1.71
N ALA A 459 4.56 10.85 1.40
CA ALA A 459 5.16 11.70 2.42
C ALA A 459 4.11 12.33 3.35
N ALA A 460 3.00 12.81 2.78
CA ALA A 460 1.92 13.44 3.55
C ALA A 460 1.23 12.50 4.53
N LEU A 461 1.17 11.20 4.19
CA LEU A 461 0.58 10.17 5.05
C LEU A 461 1.50 9.79 6.22
N HIS A 462 2.81 9.75 6.01
CA HIS A 462 3.77 9.27 7.02
C HIS A 462 4.20 10.35 8.02
N ARG A 463 4.95 11.34 7.56
CA ARG A 463 5.67 12.29 8.42
C ARG A 463 5.34 13.75 8.12
N GLY A 464 4.49 13.94 7.15
CA GLY A 464 4.29 15.22 6.51
C GLY A 464 5.22 15.40 5.30
N TRP A 465 4.70 16.04 4.28
CA TRP A 465 5.37 16.26 3.00
C TRP A 465 6.65 17.13 3.10
N ARG A 466 6.79 17.89 4.20
CA ARG A 466 7.95 18.78 4.45
C ARG A 466 9.27 18.04 4.65
N THR A 467 9.22 16.71 4.70
CA THR A 467 10.40 15.84 4.82
C THR A 467 10.83 15.21 3.49
N VAL A 468 10.21 15.62 2.37
CA VAL A 468 10.50 15.12 1.00
C VAL A 468 11.62 15.89 0.35
#